data_b6af0752f45dc0b51e748e1ed77b1a6d
#
_entry.id   b6af0752f45dc0b51e748e1ed77b1a6d
#
_cell.length_a   1.000
_cell.length_b   1.000
_cell.length_c   1.000
_cell.angle_alpha   90.00
_cell.angle_beta   90.00
_cell.angle_gamma   90.00
#
_symmetry.space_group_name_H-M   'P 1'
#
loop_
_entity.id
_entity.type
_entity.pdbx_description
1 polymer ?
#
loop_
_entity_poly.entity_id
_entity_poly.type
_entity_poly.pdbx_seq_one_letter_code
_entity_poly.pdbx_strand_id
1 'polypeptide(L)'
;MRILMMSLTVLLLVACKPRISEEQKAQALTAFATVEQVFQHPRCSNCHIPGDAPLQFDAQTPHAMNVVRGPDGKGAPGLPCSTCHGEQNSPASYGPHAPPGAPHWQLPPPDQKMAWIGLPADQLCAMIQDKDRNGGRNFDALLKHVAEDKLVLWGWNPGGERAPVPVPHDRFVAAFKTWAQAGGPCPSPGANATGGAAR
;
A
#
# COMPACT_ATOMS: atom_id res chain seq x y z
N MET A 1 23.72 0.53 68.65
CA MET A 1 23.95 0.22 67.22
C MET A 1 22.66 0.61 66.47
N ARG A 2 22.62 1.81 65.86
CA ARG A 2 21.44 2.35 65.15
C ARG A 2 21.61 2.03 63.67
N ILE A 3 20.71 1.19 63.13
CA ILE A 3 20.68 0.85 61.71
C ILE A 3 19.86 1.93 60.99
N LEU A 4 20.52 2.70 60.11
CA LEU A 4 19.92 3.72 59.25
C LEU A 4 19.37 2.99 58.03
N MET A 5 18.04 2.88 57.93
CA MET A 5 17.38 2.40 56.70
C MET A 5 17.34 3.54 55.67
N MET A 6 18.15 3.46 54.62
CA MET A 6 18.07 4.33 53.46
C MET A 6 16.92 3.83 52.54
N SER A 7 15.84 4.55 52.53
CA SER A 7 14.75 4.31 51.54
C SER A 7 15.16 4.80 50.16
N LEU A 8 15.36 3.88 49.24
CA LEU A 8 15.65 4.16 47.84
C LEU A 8 14.34 4.44 47.10
N THR A 9 14.06 5.72 46.91
CA THR A 9 12.87 6.14 46.09
C THR A 9 13.20 5.98 44.60
N VAL A 10 12.68 4.94 43.96
CA VAL A 10 12.80 4.75 42.51
C VAL A 10 11.79 5.68 41.81
N LEU A 11 12.31 6.73 41.19
CA LEU A 11 11.52 7.65 40.34
C LEU A 11 11.25 6.96 39.01
N LEU A 12 10.06 6.42 38.82
CA LEU A 12 9.58 5.91 37.53
C LEU A 12 9.34 7.10 36.58
N LEU A 13 10.31 7.34 35.70
CA LEU A 13 10.14 8.25 34.56
C LEU A 13 9.17 7.61 33.56
N VAL A 14 7.90 7.96 33.63
CA VAL A 14 6.91 7.66 32.58
C VAL A 14 7.29 8.51 31.38
N ALA A 15 7.95 7.90 30.38
CA ALA A 15 8.24 8.53 29.11
C ALA A 15 6.91 8.74 28.36
N CYS A 16 6.28 9.90 28.51
CA CYS A 16 5.17 10.30 27.65
C CYS A 16 5.70 10.41 26.21
N LYS A 17 5.19 9.58 25.30
CA LYS A 17 5.42 9.80 23.87
C LYS A 17 4.93 11.21 23.52
N PRO A 18 5.76 12.04 22.84
CA PRO A 18 5.36 13.39 22.47
C PRO A 18 4.08 13.30 21.62
N ARG A 19 3.05 14.02 22.04
CA ARG A 19 1.81 14.18 21.26
C ARG A 19 2.15 15.03 20.04
N ILE A 20 1.81 14.54 18.84
CA ILE A 20 1.93 15.35 17.62
C ILE A 20 1.01 16.57 17.75
N SER A 21 1.44 17.72 17.22
CA SER A 21 0.62 18.93 17.19
C SER A 21 -0.55 18.77 16.20
N GLU A 22 -1.60 19.58 16.34
CA GLU A 22 -2.72 19.58 15.39
C GLU A 22 -2.25 19.95 13.96
N GLU A 23 -1.25 20.82 13.86
CA GLU A 23 -0.63 21.15 12.58
C GLU A 23 0.08 19.94 11.95
N GLN A 24 0.88 19.20 12.71
CA GLN A 24 1.53 17.97 12.24
C GLN A 24 0.49 16.92 11.83
N LYS A 25 -0.61 16.82 12.57
CA LYS A 25 -1.71 15.92 12.22
C LYS A 25 -2.39 16.34 10.92
N ALA A 26 -2.65 17.62 10.72
CA ALA A 26 -3.23 18.14 9.48
C ALA A 26 -2.32 17.90 8.27
N GLN A 27 -1.01 18.13 8.42
CA GLN A 27 -0.01 17.84 7.40
C GLN A 27 0.02 16.33 7.06
N ALA A 28 -0.04 15.46 8.06
CA ALA A 28 -0.06 14.02 7.85
C ALA A 28 -1.33 13.54 7.14
N LEU A 29 -2.49 14.11 7.46
CA LEU A 29 -3.75 13.81 6.76
C LEU A 29 -3.71 14.27 5.29
N THR A 30 -3.13 15.44 5.02
CA THR A 30 -2.89 15.91 3.65
C THR A 30 -1.95 14.99 2.90
N ALA A 31 -0.88 14.53 3.55
CA ALA A 31 0.04 13.55 2.97
C ALA A 31 -0.66 12.21 2.71
N PHE A 32 -1.54 11.75 3.62
CA PHE A 32 -2.31 10.53 3.42
C PHE A 32 -3.25 10.61 2.21
N ALA A 33 -3.83 11.77 1.92
CA ALA A 33 -4.65 11.94 0.71
C ALA A 33 -3.86 11.63 -0.59
N THR A 34 -2.55 11.97 -0.62
CA THR A 34 -1.67 11.58 -1.73
C THR A 34 -1.44 10.05 -1.74
N VAL A 35 -1.29 9.43 -0.58
CA VAL A 35 -1.15 7.96 -0.46
C VAL A 35 -2.41 7.26 -0.97
N GLU A 36 -3.58 7.71 -0.53
CA GLU A 36 -4.88 7.20 -0.98
C GLU A 36 -5.04 7.28 -2.51
N GLN A 37 -4.72 8.44 -3.11
CA GLN A 37 -4.79 8.63 -4.55
C GLN A 37 -3.96 7.57 -5.31
N VAL A 38 -2.77 7.25 -4.82
CA VAL A 38 -1.90 6.23 -5.42
C VAL A 38 -2.50 4.84 -5.23
N PHE A 39 -2.95 4.49 -4.04
CA PHE A 39 -3.46 3.16 -3.73
C PHE A 39 -4.77 2.83 -4.45
N GLN A 40 -5.61 3.84 -4.70
CA GLN A 40 -6.84 3.68 -5.49
C GLN A 40 -6.57 3.64 -7.01
N HIS A 41 -5.37 3.97 -7.46
CA HIS A 41 -5.04 3.90 -8.89
C HIS A 41 -5.04 2.45 -9.40
N PRO A 42 -5.51 2.18 -10.64
CA PRO A 42 -5.58 0.82 -11.19
C PRO A 42 -4.27 0.03 -11.13
N ARG A 43 -3.11 0.69 -11.18
CA ARG A 43 -1.80 0.01 -11.05
C ARG A 43 -1.59 -0.65 -9.69
N CYS A 44 -2.30 -0.20 -8.66
CA CYS A 44 -2.26 -0.79 -7.32
C CYS A 44 -3.55 -1.60 -7.06
N SER A 45 -4.70 -0.99 -7.25
CA SER A 45 -5.99 -1.57 -6.87
C SER A 45 -6.43 -2.76 -7.74
N ASN A 46 -5.86 -2.97 -8.96
CA ASN A 46 -6.11 -4.18 -9.75
C ASN A 46 -5.63 -5.47 -9.07
N CYS A 47 -4.59 -5.38 -8.22
CA CYS A 47 -4.06 -6.51 -7.47
C CYS A 47 -4.59 -6.53 -6.02
N HIS A 48 -4.89 -5.36 -5.46
CA HIS A 48 -5.38 -5.21 -4.09
C HIS A 48 -6.92 -5.24 -4.04
N ILE A 49 -7.48 -6.42 -4.32
CA ILE A 49 -8.91 -6.73 -4.47
C ILE A 49 -9.43 -7.65 -3.36
N PRO A 50 -10.71 -7.57 -3.01
CA PRO A 50 -11.30 -8.46 -1.99
C PRO A 50 -11.47 -9.90 -2.48
N GLY A 51 -11.71 -10.08 -3.77
CA GLY A 51 -11.86 -11.39 -4.43
C GLY A 51 -10.53 -12.07 -4.73
N ASP A 52 -10.59 -13.16 -5.48
CA ASP A 52 -9.42 -13.93 -5.91
C ASP A 52 -9.06 -13.75 -7.37
N ALA A 53 -9.98 -13.20 -8.19
CA ALA A 53 -9.71 -12.84 -9.58
C ALA A 53 -9.14 -11.42 -9.65
N PRO A 54 -7.87 -11.22 -10.10
CA PRO A 54 -7.32 -9.89 -10.28
C PRO A 54 -8.07 -9.11 -11.37
N LEU A 55 -7.89 -7.80 -11.36
CA LEU A 55 -8.39 -6.95 -12.44
C LEU A 55 -7.26 -6.63 -13.42
N GLN A 56 -7.63 -6.17 -14.61
CA GLN A 56 -6.68 -5.75 -15.66
C GLN A 56 -7.12 -4.44 -16.30
N PHE A 57 -6.21 -3.81 -17.00
CA PHE A 57 -6.35 -2.53 -17.68
C PHE A 57 -6.70 -1.34 -16.75
N ASP A 58 -6.80 -0.17 -17.33
CA ASP A 58 -7.19 1.04 -16.62
C ASP A 58 -8.68 1.04 -16.27
N ALA A 59 -9.49 0.32 -17.06
CA ALA A 59 -10.92 0.13 -16.81
C ALA A 59 -11.24 -0.89 -15.71
N GLN A 60 -10.21 -1.51 -15.10
CA GLN A 60 -10.38 -2.46 -13.99
C GLN A 60 -11.34 -3.63 -14.33
N THR A 61 -11.25 -4.15 -15.53
CA THR A 61 -12.04 -5.31 -15.95
C THR A 61 -11.49 -6.60 -15.32
N PRO A 62 -12.33 -7.64 -15.12
CA PRO A 62 -11.84 -8.93 -14.66
C PRO A 62 -10.71 -9.46 -15.57
N HIS A 63 -9.68 -10.05 -14.97
CA HIS A 63 -8.57 -10.61 -15.72
C HIS A 63 -9.04 -11.73 -16.65
N ALA A 64 -8.60 -11.69 -17.90
CA ALA A 64 -8.92 -12.73 -18.87
C ALA A 64 -8.43 -14.12 -18.42
N MET A 65 -8.93 -15.18 -19.05
CA MET A 65 -8.53 -16.57 -18.84
C MET A 65 -8.85 -17.13 -17.43
N ASN A 66 -9.78 -16.52 -16.70
CA ASN A 66 -10.20 -16.95 -15.36
C ASN A 66 -9.02 -17.10 -14.38
N VAL A 67 -8.01 -16.24 -14.47
CA VAL A 67 -6.88 -16.22 -13.57
C VAL A 67 -7.35 -15.94 -12.15
N VAL A 68 -6.80 -16.68 -11.19
CA VAL A 68 -7.10 -16.53 -9.77
C VAL A 68 -5.82 -16.41 -8.95
N ARG A 69 -5.93 -15.87 -7.74
CA ARG A 69 -4.85 -15.66 -6.78
C ARG A 69 -4.04 -16.93 -6.49
N GLY A 70 -4.72 -18.08 -6.36
CA GLY A 70 -4.08 -19.31 -5.89
C GLY A 70 -3.71 -19.29 -4.40
N PRO A 71 -3.08 -20.37 -3.90
CA PRO A 71 -2.85 -20.56 -2.47
C PRO A 71 -1.80 -19.61 -1.87
N ASP A 72 -0.90 -19.05 -2.68
CA ASP A 72 0.23 -18.21 -2.26
C ASP A 72 0.31 -16.85 -2.98
N GLY A 73 -0.74 -16.47 -3.73
CA GLY A 73 -0.77 -15.24 -4.50
C GLY A 73 -0.16 -15.36 -5.91
N LYS A 74 0.43 -16.50 -6.26
CA LYS A 74 1.18 -16.68 -7.52
C LYS A 74 0.39 -17.34 -8.65
N GLY A 75 -0.92 -17.42 -8.51
CA GLY A 75 -1.82 -18.06 -9.46
C GLY A 75 -2.19 -19.50 -9.07
N ALA A 76 -3.13 -20.07 -9.79
CA ALA A 76 -3.50 -21.48 -9.60
C ALA A 76 -2.34 -22.42 -9.97
N PRO A 77 -2.21 -23.61 -9.34
CA PRO A 77 -1.14 -24.57 -9.66
C PRO A 77 -1.02 -24.94 -11.14
N GLY A 78 -2.14 -24.94 -11.87
CA GLY A 78 -2.15 -25.21 -13.31
C GLY A 78 -1.97 -23.97 -14.20
N LEU A 79 -2.00 -22.76 -13.63
CA LEU A 79 -1.86 -21.50 -14.34
C LEU A 79 -1.20 -20.45 -13.43
N PRO A 80 0.12 -20.59 -13.16
CA PRO A 80 0.83 -19.58 -12.38
C PRO A 80 0.96 -18.26 -13.13
N CYS A 81 1.02 -17.15 -12.40
CA CYS A 81 1.17 -15.81 -12.98
C CYS A 81 2.37 -15.72 -13.93
N SER A 82 3.48 -16.37 -13.57
CA SER A 82 4.71 -16.42 -14.36
C SER A 82 4.60 -17.11 -15.72
N THR A 83 3.49 -17.79 -16.01
CA THR A 83 3.22 -18.32 -17.36
C THR A 83 3.17 -17.20 -18.41
N CYS A 84 2.66 -16.02 -18.03
CA CYS A 84 2.49 -14.88 -18.92
C CYS A 84 3.29 -13.64 -18.47
N HIS A 85 3.52 -13.47 -17.17
CA HIS A 85 4.19 -12.32 -16.60
C HIS A 85 5.66 -12.63 -16.31
N GLY A 86 6.57 -12.01 -17.07
CA GLY A 86 8.02 -12.14 -16.89
C GLY A 86 8.59 -11.17 -15.86
N GLU A 87 9.92 -11.18 -15.73
CA GLU A 87 10.67 -10.30 -14.82
C GLU A 87 10.69 -8.82 -15.25
N GLN A 88 10.19 -8.53 -16.45
CA GLN A 88 10.09 -7.19 -17.02
C GLN A 88 8.95 -7.12 -18.03
N ASN A 89 8.51 -5.91 -18.37
CA ASN A 89 7.49 -5.70 -19.39
C ASN A 89 7.89 -6.35 -20.71
N SER A 90 6.93 -6.97 -21.40
CA SER A 90 7.13 -7.49 -22.74
C SER A 90 7.55 -6.38 -23.71
N PRO A 91 8.35 -6.70 -24.75
CA PRO A 91 8.71 -5.75 -25.80
C PRO A 91 7.47 -5.11 -26.44
N ALA A 92 7.57 -3.83 -26.80
CA ALA A 92 6.50 -3.09 -27.46
C ALA A 92 6.03 -3.73 -28.77
N SER A 93 6.89 -4.51 -29.43
CA SER A 93 6.56 -5.27 -30.64
C SER A 93 5.49 -6.36 -30.43
N TYR A 94 5.20 -6.74 -29.19
CA TYR A 94 4.14 -7.71 -28.87
C TYR A 94 2.74 -7.03 -28.79
N GLY A 95 2.68 -5.72 -28.99
CA GLY A 95 1.45 -4.95 -29.01
C GLY A 95 1.09 -4.32 -27.68
N PRO A 96 0.05 -3.45 -27.68
CA PRO A 96 -0.29 -2.60 -26.54
C PRO A 96 -0.81 -3.37 -25.33
N HIS A 97 -1.37 -4.56 -25.57
CA HIS A 97 -1.97 -5.42 -24.53
C HIS A 97 -1.10 -6.60 -24.12
N ALA A 98 0.18 -6.61 -24.54
CA ALA A 98 1.13 -7.62 -24.11
C ALA A 98 1.17 -7.71 -22.57
N PRO A 99 1.35 -8.93 -21.99
CA PRO A 99 1.41 -9.09 -20.55
C PRO A 99 2.51 -8.20 -19.97
N PRO A 100 2.23 -7.43 -18.92
CA PRO A 100 3.26 -6.69 -18.20
C PRO A 100 4.13 -7.64 -17.39
N GLY A 101 5.28 -7.16 -16.92
CA GLY A 101 6.16 -7.95 -16.09
C GLY A 101 6.95 -7.08 -15.10
N ALA A 102 7.22 -7.67 -13.97
CA ALA A 102 8.14 -7.19 -12.95
C ALA A 102 8.60 -8.39 -12.10
N PRO A 103 9.75 -8.28 -11.40
CA PRO A 103 10.17 -9.31 -10.48
C PRO A 103 9.08 -9.68 -9.48
N HIS A 104 8.91 -10.98 -9.24
CA HIS A 104 7.94 -11.50 -8.27
C HIS A 104 6.48 -11.13 -8.58
N TRP A 105 6.06 -11.17 -9.85
CA TRP A 105 4.68 -10.88 -10.24
C TRP A 105 3.69 -11.79 -9.51
N GLN A 106 2.91 -11.20 -8.60
CA GLN A 106 1.99 -11.93 -7.73
C GLN A 106 0.93 -11.00 -7.14
N LEU A 107 -0.14 -11.58 -6.62
CA LEU A 107 -1.09 -10.90 -5.73
C LEU A 107 -0.62 -11.02 -4.27
N PRO A 108 -1.09 -10.17 -3.36
CA PRO A 108 -0.99 -10.46 -1.93
C PRO A 108 -1.58 -11.86 -1.64
N PRO A 109 -1.02 -12.66 -0.73
CA PRO A 109 -1.54 -13.99 -0.43
C PRO A 109 -2.95 -13.93 0.16
N PRO A 110 -3.72 -15.04 0.13
CA PRO A 110 -5.15 -15.03 0.49
C PRO A 110 -5.43 -14.61 1.94
N ASP A 111 -4.52 -14.86 2.86
CA ASP A 111 -4.58 -14.46 4.27
C ASP A 111 -4.20 -12.98 4.50
N GLN A 112 -3.61 -12.31 3.50
CA GLN A 112 -3.13 -10.93 3.58
C GLN A 112 -3.56 -10.12 2.35
N LYS A 113 -4.82 -10.23 1.94
CA LYS A 113 -5.31 -9.67 0.66
C LYS A 113 -5.07 -8.17 0.48
N MET A 114 -5.08 -7.38 1.56
CA MET A 114 -4.91 -5.92 1.46
C MET A 114 -5.82 -5.31 0.38
N ALA A 115 -7.14 -5.55 0.50
CA ALA A 115 -8.10 -5.14 -0.51
C ALA A 115 -8.41 -3.65 -0.38
N TRP A 116 -7.99 -2.84 -1.35
CA TRP A 116 -8.11 -1.37 -1.31
C TRP A 116 -9.19 -0.81 -2.19
N ILE A 117 -9.50 -1.51 -3.28
CA ILE A 117 -10.44 -1.01 -4.29
C ILE A 117 -11.76 -0.58 -3.67
N GLY A 118 -12.11 0.68 -3.90
CA GLY A 118 -13.37 1.25 -3.45
C GLY A 118 -13.50 1.48 -1.93
N LEU A 119 -12.44 1.27 -1.14
CA LEU A 119 -12.49 1.58 0.27
C LEU A 119 -12.51 3.10 0.52
N PRO A 120 -13.32 3.57 1.47
CA PRO A 120 -13.21 4.92 2.01
C PRO A 120 -11.82 5.17 2.62
N ALA A 121 -11.37 6.42 2.62
CA ALA A 121 -10.05 6.84 3.09
C ALA A 121 -9.71 6.37 4.52
N ASP A 122 -10.67 6.46 5.43
CA ASP A 122 -10.54 6.01 6.82
C ASP A 122 -10.32 4.49 6.92
N GLN A 123 -11.07 3.71 6.14
CA GLN A 123 -10.95 2.25 6.12
C GLN A 123 -9.65 1.80 5.43
N LEU A 124 -9.26 2.45 4.34
CA LEU A 124 -7.97 2.22 3.68
C LEU A 124 -6.81 2.50 4.65
N CYS A 125 -6.84 3.64 5.33
CA CYS A 125 -5.85 4.02 6.33
C CYS A 125 -5.73 2.98 7.45
N ALA A 126 -6.84 2.52 8.00
CA ALA A 126 -6.86 1.49 9.03
C ALA A 126 -6.30 0.16 8.52
N MET A 127 -6.67 -0.25 7.30
CA MET A 127 -6.22 -1.50 6.69
C MET A 127 -4.70 -1.53 6.47
N ILE A 128 -4.10 -0.43 6.02
CA ILE A 128 -2.63 -0.35 5.80
C ILE A 128 -1.88 -0.62 7.10
N GLN A 129 -2.43 -0.19 8.24
CA GLN A 129 -1.82 -0.31 9.56
C GLN A 129 -2.15 -1.63 10.27
N ASP A 130 -3.12 -2.37 9.78
CA ASP A 130 -3.54 -3.65 10.34
C ASP A 130 -2.46 -4.71 10.08
N LYS A 131 -1.74 -5.08 11.13
CA LYS A 131 -0.63 -6.05 11.06
C LYS A 131 -1.06 -7.44 10.66
N ASP A 132 -2.28 -7.83 10.96
CA ASP A 132 -2.81 -9.14 10.59
C ASP A 132 -3.10 -9.20 9.07
N ARG A 133 -3.29 -8.04 8.44
CA ARG A 133 -3.55 -7.92 6.99
C ARG A 133 -2.33 -7.53 6.18
N ASN A 134 -1.42 -6.73 6.75
CA ASN A 134 -0.28 -6.18 6.02
C ASN A 134 1.00 -7.05 6.10
N GLY A 135 0.89 -8.28 6.62
CA GLY A 135 2.02 -9.20 6.78
C GLY A 135 2.93 -8.83 7.95
N GLY A 136 2.38 -8.25 9.03
CA GLY A 136 3.12 -7.89 10.23
C GLY A 136 4.01 -6.64 10.10
N ARG A 137 3.90 -5.90 8.99
CA ARG A 137 4.79 -4.77 8.70
C ARG A 137 4.50 -3.57 9.60
N ASN A 138 5.56 -2.98 10.14
CA ASN A 138 5.54 -1.65 10.74
C ASN A 138 5.69 -0.57 9.66
N PHE A 139 5.64 0.71 10.04
CA PHE A 139 5.75 1.83 9.10
C PHE A 139 7.08 1.85 8.32
N ASP A 140 8.20 1.48 8.94
CA ASP A 140 9.49 1.45 8.24
C ASP A 140 9.50 0.35 7.17
N ALA A 141 8.97 -0.83 7.48
CA ALA A 141 8.86 -1.93 6.53
C ALA A 141 7.86 -1.62 5.40
N LEU A 142 6.74 -0.93 5.70
CA LEU A 142 5.80 -0.45 4.69
C LEU A 142 6.43 0.62 3.81
N LEU A 143 7.12 1.60 4.40
CA LEU A 143 7.83 2.63 3.64
C LEU A 143 8.88 2.01 2.71
N LYS A 144 9.68 1.06 3.20
CA LYS A 144 10.64 0.33 2.38
C LYS A 144 9.96 -0.41 1.23
N HIS A 145 8.86 -1.09 1.50
CA HIS A 145 8.08 -1.81 0.48
C HIS A 145 7.59 -0.87 -0.62
N VAL A 146 6.96 0.24 -0.29
CA VAL A 146 6.46 1.18 -1.31
C VAL A 146 7.57 1.96 -2.02
N ALA A 147 8.75 2.08 -1.42
CA ALA A 147 9.88 2.80 -1.99
C ALA A 147 10.78 1.93 -2.90
N GLU A 148 10.92 0.64 -2.60
CA GLU A 148 12.00 -0.17 -3.19
C GLU A 148 11.51 -1.44 -3.90
N ASP A 149 10.31 -1.95 -3.60
CA ASP A 149 9.81 -3.19 -4.18
C ASP A 149 9.56 -3.00 -5.68
N LYS A 150 10.19 -3.85 -6.50
CA LYS A 150 10.17 -3.71 -7.96
C LYS A 150 8.80 -3.96 -8.57
N LEU A 151 7.97 -4.81 -7.94
CA LEU A 151 6.58 -5.00 -8.36
C LEU A 151 5.75 -3.75 -8.08
N VAL A 152 5.99 -3.07 -6.97
CA VAL A 152 5.35 -1.77 -6.66
C VAL A 152 5.82 -0.69 -7.63
N LEU A 153 7.14 -0.60 -7.88
CA LEU A 153 7.74 0.37 -8.81
C LEU A 153 7.23 0.23 -10.25
N TRP A 154 6.79 -0.98 -10.64
CA TRP A 154 6.14 -1.20 -11.92
C TRP A 154 4.96 -0.26 -12.15
N GLY A 155 4.24 0.14 -11.13
CA GLY A 155 3.12 1.08 -11.23
C GLY A 155 3.46 2.41 -11.91
N TRP A 156 4.72 2.83 -11.90
CA TRP A 156 5.21 4.06 -12.55
C TRP A 156 5.83 3.83 -13.94
N ASN A 157 6.06 2.57 -14.30
CA ASN A 157 6.52 2.18 -15.63
C ASN A 157 5.80 0.91 -16.11
N PRO A 158 4.47 0.95 -16.29
CA PRO A 158 3.66 -0.25 -16.53
C PRO A 158 3.79 -0.82 -17.94
N GLY A 159 4.41 -0.09 -18.85
CA GLY A 159 4.57 -0.49 -20.25
C GLY A 159 3.27 -0.54 -21.06
N GLY A 160 3.40 -0.69 -22.38
CA GLY A 160 2.27 -0.70 -23.30
C GLY A 160 1.46 0.61 -23.24
N GLU A 161 0.15 0.52 -23.37
CA GLU A 161 -0.78 1.66 -23.30
C GLU A 161 -1.34 1.91 -21.89
N ARG A 162 -0.76 1.29 -20.86
CA ARG A 162 -1.23 1.42 -19.48
C ARG A 162 -0.84 2.77 -18.91
N ALA A 163 -1.81 3.53 -18.39
CA ALA A 163 -1.52 4.79 -17.72
C ALA A 163 -0.67 4.53 -16.48
N PRO A 164 0.51 5.17 -16.32
CA PRO A 164 1.27 5.11 -15.10
C PRO A 164 0.55 5.83 -13.96
N VAL A 165 0.95 5.54 -12.72
CA VAL A 165 0.50 6.32 -11.55
C VAL A 165 0.84 7.80 -11.78
N PRO A 166 -0.12 8.74 -11.72
CA PRO A 166 0.10 10.15 -12.09
C PRO A 166 0.89 10.93 -11.03
N VAL A 167 0.88 10.48 -9.77
CA VAL A 167 1.69 11.07 -8.71
C VAL A 167 3.13 10.59 -8.88
N PRO A 168 4.14 11.45 -9.00
CA PRO A 168 5.54 11.03 -9.07
C PRO A 168 5.92 10.15 -7.88
N HIS A 169 6.72 9.09 -8.12
CA HIS A 169 7.05 8.11 -7.09
C HIS A 169 7.75 8.73 -5.88
N ASP A 170 8.70 9.62 -6.08
CA ASP A 170 9.40 10.35 -5.02
C ASP A 170 8.44 11.18 -4.16
N ARG A 171 7.46 11.84 -4.79
CA ARG A 171 6.40 12.57 -4.07
C ARG A 171 5.51 11.64 -3.25
N PHE A 172 5.15 10.50 -3.80
CA PHE A 172 4.38 9.49 -3.07
C PHE A 172 5.15 8.95 -1.85
N VAL A 173 6.43 8.59 -2.02
CA VAL A 173 7.30 8.12 -0.94
C VAL A 173 7.46 9.19 0.14
N ALA A 174 7.65 10.45 -0.24
CA ALA A 174 7.73 11.56 0.71
C ALA A 174 6.43 11.74 1.49
N ALA A 175 5.28 11.64 0.82
CA ALA A 175 3.96 11.71 1.46
C ALA A 175 3.75 10.54 2.43
N PHE A 176 4.06 9.32 2.02
CA PHE A 176 3.98 8.13 2.88
C PHE A 176 4.86 8.29 4.12
N LYS A 177 6.09 8.76 3.95
CA LYS A 177 7.02 9.02 5.05
C LYS A 177 6.47 10.07 6.03
N THR A 178 5.95 11.19 5.52
CA THR A 178 5.36 12.26 6.36
C THR A 178 4.20 11.72 7.19
N TRP A 179 3.30 10.97 6.57
CA TRP A 179 2.17 10.34 7.25
C TRP A 179 2.63 9.33 8.31
N ALA A 180 3.55 8.43 7.96
CA ALA A 180 4.06 7.41 8.86
C ALA A 180 4.81 7.99 10.07
N GLN A 181 5.63 9.03 9.87
CA GLN A 181 6.38 9.71 10.94
C GLN A 181 5.46 10.42 11.95
N ALA A 182 4.29 10.85 11.53
CA ALA A 182 3.26 11.39 12.41
C ALA A 182 2.44 10.31 13.15
N GLY A 183 2.84 9.03 13.03
CA GLY A 183 2.13 7.90 13.65
C GLY A 183 0.91 7.41 12.87
N GLY A 184 0.78 7.78 11.60
CA GLY A 184 -0.24 7.28 10.69
C GLY A 184 -1.67 7.71 11.04
N PRO A 185 -1.96 9.00 11.31
CA PRO A 185 -3.32 9.41 11.63
C PRO A 185 -4.26 9.12 10.46
N CYS A 186 -5.45 8.56 10.78
CA CYS A 186 -6.47 8.29 9.78
C CYS A 186 -7.48 9.43 9.68
N PRO A 187 -8.04 9.67 8.48
CA PRO A 187 -9.18 10.57 8.31
C PRO A 187 -10.35 10.12 9.19
N SER A 188 -11.24 11.05 9.56
CA SER A 188 -12.48 10.70 10.23
C SER A 188 -13.41 9.97 9.28
N PRO A 189 -14.25 9.03 9.77
CA PRO A 189 -15.23 8.35 8.94
C PRO A 189 -16.10 9.34 8.16
N GLY A 190 -16.23 9.11 6.83
CA GLY A 190 -16.99 10.00 5.96
C GLY A 190 -16.31 11.31 5.56
N ALA A 191 -15.10 11.59 6.03
CA ALA A 191 -14.28 12.67 5.51
C ALA A 191 -13.78 12.26 4.12
N ASN A 192 -14.34 12.82 3.06
CA ASN A 192 -13.79 12.69 1.73
C ASN A 192 -12.43 13.40 1.69
N ALA A 193 -11.37 12.70 1.27
CA ALA A 193 -10.07 13.30 1.01
C ALA A 193 -10.07 14.21 -0.25
N THR A 194 -11.25 14.60 -0.72
CA THR A 194 -11.43 15.46 -1.89
C THR A 194 -11.30 16.94 -1.54
N GLY A 195 -10.06 17.42 -1.52
CA GLY A 195 -9.76 18.73 -2.09
C GLY A 195 -9.50 18.58 -3.59
N GLY A 196 -10.43 18.04 -4.37
CA GLY A 196 -10.31 17.82 -5.81
C GLY A 196 -11.69 17.81 -6.47
N ALA A 197 -12.03 18.94 -7.11
CA ALA A 197 -13.15 19.25 -7.99
C ALA A 197 -14.08 18.09 -8.42
N ALA A 198 -15.36 18.27 -8.11
CA ALA A 198 -16.47 17.65 -8.80
C ALA A 198 -16.33 17.78 -10.32
N ARG A 199 -16.51 16.68 -11.04
CA ARG A 199 -17.07 16.65 -12.38
C ARG A 199 -17.94 15.42 -12.53
#